data_9b149b2cb92a7e73fae716b829fa903e
#
_entry.id   9b149b2cb92a7e73fae716b829fa903e
#
_cell.length_a   1.000
_cell.length_b   1.000
_cell.length_c   1.000
_cell.angle_alpha   90.00
_cell.angle_beta   90.00
_cell.angle_gamma   90.00
#
_symmetry.space_group_name_H-M   'P 1'
#
loop_
_entity.id
_entity.type
_entity.pdbx_description
1 polymer ?
#
loop_
_entity_poly.entity_id
_entity_poly.type
_entity_poly.pdbx_seq_one_letter_code
_entity_poly.pdbx_strand_id
1 'polypeptide(L)'
;MQPRHLRPLLLAAPLMMTGLLSGCSLFASGPDFATLSGEAISDEQAPIADDARLEIRLLDITQGRTTIAQVDKNTHGRWPVLFMLQYDRHHIESDRRYALSAALREDDNTRYLTLEPLPVLTDGAPSQQVRVPLSPVSR
;
A
#
# COMPACT_ATOMS: atom_id res chain seq x y z
N MET A 1 23.67 -84.55 -32.81
CA MET A 1 24.58 -83.89 -31.87
C MET A 1 24.25 -82.47 -31.86
N GLN A 2 23.68 -81.98 -30.77
CA GLN A 2 23.19 -80.64 -30.61
C GLN A 2 24.23 -79.70 -29.98
N PRO A 3 24.41 -78.49 -30.44
CA PRO A 3 24.98 -77.47 -29.64
C PRO A 3 23.89 -76.56 -29.11
N ARG A 4 23.89 -76.36 -27.80
CA ARG A 4 22.99 -75.55 -27.01
C ARG A 4 23.33 -74.09 -27.20
N HIS A 5 22.35 -73.31 -27.65
CA HIS A 5 22.44 -71.87 -27.74
C HIS A 5 22.19 -71.27 -26.36
N LEU A 6 23.24 -70.71 -25.78
CA LEU A 6 23.10 -69.79 -24.62
C LEU A 6 22.63 -68.43 -25.13
N ARG A 7 21.46 -68.02 -24.60
CA ARG A 7 20.96 -66.65 -24.73
C ARG A 7 21.51 -65.82 -23.60
N PRO A 8 22.11 -64.66 -23.84
CA PRO A 8 22.41 -63.71 -22.80
C PRO A 8 21.15 -62.90 -22.49
N LEU A 9 20.82 -62.85 -21.23
CA LEU A 9 19.75 -62.06 -20.66
C LEU A 9 20.19 -60.61 -20.55
N LEU A 10 19.62 -59.73 -21.37
CA LEU A 10 19.81 -58.29 -21.26
C LEU A 10 18.96 -57.76 -20.12
N LEU A 11 19.61 -57.44 -19.01
CA LEU A 11 19.00 -56.66 -17.94
C LEU A 11 18.93 -55.18 -18.37
N ALA A 12 17.75 -54.74 -18.73
CA ALA A 12 17.46 -53.30 -18.88
C ALA A 12 17.24 -52.71 -17.51
N ALA A 13 18.14 -51.89 -17.03
CA ALA A 13 17.96 -51.07 -15.85
C ALA A 13 17.12 -49.83 -16.21
N PRO A 14 16.01 -49.55 -15.51
CA PRO A 14 15.31 -48.28 -15.68
C PRO A 14 16.10 -47.19 -14.93
N LEU A 15 16.58 -46.22 -15.67
CA LEU A 15 17.17 -44.99 -15.17
C LEU A 15 16.04 -44.15 -14.55
N MET A 16 15.89 -44.17 -13.23
CA MET A 16 15.03 -43.28 -12.48
C MET A 16 15.64 -41.87 -12.54
N MET A 17 15.09 -41.05 -13.41
CA MET A 17 15.35 -39.62 -13.50
C MET A 17 14.56 -38.92 -12.38
N THR A 18 15.11 -38.88 -11.17
CA THR A 18 14.61 -38.06 -10.07
C THR A 18 14.85 -36.60 -10.44
N GLY A 19 13.83 -35.98 -11.03
CA GLY A 19 13.77 -34.55 -11.24
C GLY A 19 13.75 -33.82 -9.89
N LEU A 20 14.86 -33.21 -9.55
CA LEU A 20 14.97 -32.24 -8.46
C LEU A 20 14.14 -31.00 -8.83
N LEU A 21 12.87 -31.01 -8.45
CA LEU A 21 12.05 -29.81 -8.34
C LEU A 21 12.55 -29.00 -7.13
N SER A 22 13.75 -28.45 -7.24
CA SER A 22 14.18 -27.37 -6.36
C SER A 22 13.44 -26.11 -6.79
N GLY A 23 12.14 -26.08 -6.50
CA GLY A 23 11.28 -24.92 -6.77
C GLY A 23 11.67 -23.78 -5.87
N CYS A 24 12.33 -22.80 -6.39
CA CYS A 24 12.10 -21.38 -6.35
C CYS A 24 11.36 -20.86 -5.09
N SER A 25 12.00 -20.87 -3.94
CA SER A 25 11.66 -20.00 -2.82
C SER A 25 12.34 -18.62 -2.92
N LEU A 26 12.85 -18.27 -4.11
CA LEU A 26 13.53 -16.99 -4.36
C LEU A 26 12.56 -15.80 -4.64
N PHE A 27 11.25 -16.03 -4.62
CA PHE A 27 10.26 -14.98 -4.94
C PHE A 27 9.43 -14.52 -3.73
N ALA A 28 9.87 -14.78 -2.49
CA ALA A 28 9.14 -14.39 -1.29
C ALA A 28 9.43 -12.95 -0.83
N SER A 29 10.10 -12.12 -1.62
CA SER A 29 10.48 -10.75 -1.25
C SER A 29 9.75 -9.69 -2.08
N GLY A 30 8.48 -9.93 -2.40
CA GLY A 30 7.62 -8.90 -3.00
C GLY A 30 7.16 -7.88 -1.96
N PRO A 31 6.67 -6.70 -2.38
CA PRO A 31 6.09 -5.72 -1.48
C PRO A 31 4.87 -6.29 -0.75
N ASP A 32 4.76 -6.03 0.55
CA ASP A 32 3.61 -6.40 1.38
C ASP A 32 2.68 -5.21 1.52
N PHE A 33 1.72 -5.08 0.61
CA PHE A 33 0.81 -3.96 0.59
C PHE A 33 -0.30 -4.06 1.64
N ALA A 34 -0.52 -2.95 2.33
CA ALA A 34 -1.65 -2.71 3.19
C ALA A 34 -2.40 -1.44 2.77
N THR A 35 -3.60 -1.27 3.30
CA THR A 35 -4.46 -0.14 2.97
C THR A 35 -4.82 0.64 4.23
N LEU A 36 -4.66 1.94 4.14
CA LEU A 36 -5.16 2.94 5.07
C LEU A 36 -6.43 3.55 4.47
N SER A 37 -7.55 3.51 5.16
CA SER A 37 -8.83 4.00 4.63
C SER A 37 -9.48 5.00 5.58
N GLY A 38 -10.24 5.92 5.01
CA GLY A 38 -10.92 6.92 5.79
C GLY A 38 -11.69 7.93 4.95
N GLU A 39 -11.98 9.04 5.58
CA GLU A 39 -12.67 10.17 4.97
C GLU A 39 -11.99 11.49 5.33
N ALA A 40 -11.86 12.37 4.36
CA ALA A 40 -11.51 13.77 4.60
C ALA A 40 -12.78 14.56 4.83
N ILE A 41 -12.79 15.35 5.90
CA ILE A 41 -13.94 16.13 6.35
C ILE A 41 -13.55 17.59 6.56
N SER A 42 -14.51 18.49 6.44
CA SER A 42 -14.36 19.88 6.84
C SER A 42 -15.60 20.33 7.60
N ASP A 43 -15.41 21.07 8.68
CA ASP A 43 -16.52 21.61 9.47
C ASP A 43 -17.31 22.64 8.66
N GLU A 44 -16.66 23.36 7.77
CA GLU A 44 -17.33 24.38 6.95
C GLU A 44 -18.13 23.80 5.78
N GLN A 45 -17.78 22.61 5.28
CA GLN A 45 -18.43 21.93 4.15
C GLN A 45 -18.88 22.88 3.01
N ALA A 46 -18.08 23.91 2.74
CA ALA A 46 -18.35 24.81 1.64
C ALA A 46 -18.32 24.06 0.31
N PRO A 47 -19.08 24.52 -0.71
CA PRO A 47 -19.03 23.93 -2.03
C PRO A 47 -17.61 23.87 -2.55
N ILE A 48 -17.23 22.73 -3.12
CA ILE A 48 -15.96 22.50 -3.80
C ILE A 48 -16.22 22.16 -5.27
N ALA A 49 -15.27 22.48 -6.13
CA ALA A 49 -15.40 22.22 -7.55
C ALA A 49 -15.46 20.70 -7.84
N ASP A 50 -16.19 20.30 -8.89
CA ASP A 50 -16.36 18.90 -9.29
C ASP A 50 -15.04 18.23 -9.67
N ASP A 51 -14.06 19.01 -10.14
CA ASP A 51 -12.73 18.59 -10.52
C ASP A 51 -11.67 18.78 -9.40
N ALA A 52 -12.09 19.28 -8.23
CA ALA A 52 -11.21 19.44 -7.09
C ALA A 52 -10.52 18.12 -6.72
N ARG A 53 -9.23 18.20 -6.40
CA ARG A 53 -8.40 17.06 -6.06
C ARG A 53 -8.00 17.08 -4.59
N LEU A 54 -8.21 15.94 -3.95
CA LEU A 54 -7.70 15.67 -2.61
C LEU A 54 -6.41 14.87 -2.72
N GLU A 55 -5.31 15.44 -2.26
CA GLU A 55 -4.04 14.76 -2.08
C GLU A 55 -3.92 14.30 -0.63
N ILE A 56 -3.63 13.03 -0.41
CA ILE A 56 -3.41 12.46 0.93
C ILE A 56 -2.03 11.84 0.97
N ARG A 57 -1.26 12.17 2.00
CA ARG A 57 0.09 11.66 2.23
C ARG A 57 0.18 10.94 3.55
N LEU A 58 0.79 9.76 3.53
CA LEU A 58 1.30 9.08 4.71
C LEU A 58 2.73 9.55 4.96
N LEU A 59 2.97 10.12 6.12
CA LEU A 59 4.25 10.70 6.51
C LEU A 59 4.87 9.90 7.65
N ASP A 60 6.18 9.67 7.58
CA ASP A 60 6.99 9.39 8.76
C ASP A 60 7.34 10.75 9.41
N ILE A 61 6.92 10.90 10.66
CA ILE A 61 7.11 12.14 11.44
C ILE A 61 8.09 11.96 12.60
N THR A 62 8.84 10.87 12.60
CA THR A 62 9.79 10.55 13.69
C THR A 62 10.93 11.54 13.77
N GLN A 63 11.53 11.88 12.62
CA GLN A 63 12.67 12.80 12.50
C GLN A 63 12.45 13.77 11.34
N GLY A 64 11.37 14.54 11.40
CA GLY A 64 10.97 15.41 10.30
C GLY A 64 9.69 14.95 9.62
N ARG A 65 9.57 15.15 8.32
CA ARG A 65 8.40 14.73 7.52
C ARG A 65 8.86 14.09 6.22
N THR A 66 8.81 12.77 6.16
CA THR A 66 9.14 12.01 4.95
C THR A 66 7.89 11.34 4.42
N THR A 67 7.56 11.54 3.15
CA THR A 67 6.41 10.88 2.52
C THR A 67 6.71 9.41 2.26
N ILE A 68 5.90 8.53 2.82
CA ILE A 68 5.97 7.08 2.66
C ILE A 68 5.08 6.61 1.51
N ALA A 69 3.88 7.17 1.42
CA ALA A 69 2.91 6.89 0.37
C ALA A 69 2.00 8.09 0.14
N GLN A 70 1.42 8.15 -1.05
CA GLN A 70 0.52 9.24 -1.45
C GLN A 70 -0.60 8.69 -2.34
N VAL A 71 -1.76 9.30 -2.26
CA VAL A 71 -2.87 9.10 -3.18
C VAL A 71 -3.52 10.43 -3.53
N ASP A 72 -3.87 10.58 -4.82
CA ASP A 72 -4.67 11.69 -5.33
C ASP A 72 -6.07 11.19 -5.67
N LYS A 73 -7.08 11.89 -5.19
CA LYS A 73 -8.48 11.52 -5.33
C LYS A 73 -9.28 12.67 -5.89
N ASN A 74 -10.08 12.42 -6.94
CA ASN A 74 -11.10 13.40 -7.36
C ASN A 74 -12.22 13.43 -6.32
N THR A 75 -12.65 14.62 -5.92
CA THR A 75 -13.68 14.83 -4.90
C THR A 75 -15.10 14.70 -5.45
N HIS A 76 -15.27 14.89 -6.77
CA HIS A 76 -16.59 15.00 -7.43
C HIS A 76 -17.49 16.04 -6.77
N GLY A 77 -16.90 17.12 -6.26
CA GLY A 77 -17.62 18.22 -5.64
C GLY A 77 -18.34 17.88 -4.34
N ARG A 78 -17.96 16.81 -3.62
CA ARG A 78 -18.72 16.28 -2.48
C ARG A 78 -17.90 16.13 -1.21
N TRP A 79 -18.54 16.38 -0.10
CA TRP A 79 -18.09 16.02 1.23
C TRP A 79 -18.95 14.89 1.82
N PRO A 80 -18.38 14.00 2.66
CA PRO A 80 -16.96 13.78 2.89
C PRO A 80 -16.28 13.14 1.67
N VAL A 81 -14.96 13.32 1.54
CA VAL A 81 -14.18 12.68 0.47
C VAL A 81 -13.58 11.38 1.00
N LEU A 82 -14.09 10.26 0.53
CA LEU A 82 -13.58 8.94 0.90
C LEU A 82 -12.25 8.65 0.21
N PHE A 83 -11.32 8.05 0.94
CA PHE A 83 -10.03 7.66 0.38
C PHE A 83 -9.57 6.27 0.83
N MET A 84 -8.70 5.68 0.01
CA MET A 84 -7.94 4.48 0.31
C MET A 84 -6.50 4.74 -0.13
N LEU A 85 -5.56 4.69 0.80
CA LEU A 85 -4.14 4.88 0.55
C LEU A 85 -3.43 3.55 0.75
N GLN A 86 -2.78 3.05 -0.31
CA GLN A 86 -1.99 1.84 -0.27
C GLN A 86 -0.55 2.16 0.13
N TYR A 87 0.04 1.35 1.00
CA TYR A 87 1.42 1.47 1.43
C TYR A 87 2.06 0.09 1.60
N ASP A 88 3.40 0.03 1.53
CA ASP A 88 4.15 -1.19 1.82
C ASP A 88 4.43 -1.28 3.33
N ARG A 89 4.00 -2.39 3.96
CA ARG A 89 4.24 -2.64 5.39
C ARG A 89 5.73 -2.70 5.75
N HIS A 90 6.59 -3.06 4.80
CA HIS A 90 8.04 -3.06 5.04
C HIS A 90 8.61 -1.66 5.33
N HIS A 91 7.89 -0.60 4.99
CA HIS A 91 8.27 0.77 5.30
C HIS A 91 7.75 1.25 6.66
N ILE A 92 7.00 0.40 7.39
CA ILE A 92 6.43 0.74 8.69
C ILE A 92 7.18 0.01 9.80
N GLU A 93 7.83 0.78 10.67
CA GLU A 93 8.56 0.29 11.83
C GLU A 93 7.79 0.64 13.11
N SER A 94 7.71 -0.28 14.07
CA SER A 94 6.87 -0.14 15.25
C SER A 94 7.33 0.94 16.23
N ASP A 95 8.60 1.34 16.16
CA ASP A 95 9.24 2.38 16.98
C ASP A 95 9.20 3.77 16.32
N ARG A 96 8.60 3.87 15.14
CA ARG A 96 8.44 5.13 14.40
C ARG A 96 7.00 5.66 14.50
N ARG A 97 6.87 6.94 14.27
CA ARG A 97 5.57 7.64 14.28
C ARG A 97 5.17 8.02 12.87
N TYR A 98 3.93 7.70 12.54
CA TYR A 98 3.35 8.01 11.24
C TYR A 98 2.11 8.86 11.39
N ALA A 99 1.84 9.69 10.39
CA ALA A 99 0.67 10.55 10.38
C ALA A 99 0.16 10.77 8.96
N LEU A 100 -1.15 11.06 8.84
CA LEU A 100 -1.76 11.50 7.60
C LEU A 100 -1.78 13.02 7.52
N SER A 101 -1.46 13.53 6.34
CA SER A 101 -1.68 14.92 5.97
C SER A 101 -2.47 14.94 4.65
N ALA A 102 -3.39 15.87 4.52
CA ALA A 102 -4.18 16.03 3.31
C ALA A 102 -4.27 17.49 2.87
N ALA A 103 -4.38 17.70 1.57
CA ALA A 103 -4.63 18.99 0.97
C ALA A 103 -5.64 18.85 -0.17
N LEU A 104 -6.65 19.71 -0.18
CA LEU A 104 -7.62 19.80 -1.25
C LEU A 104 -7.27 21.01 -2.13
N ARG A 105 -7.18 20.77 -3.44
CA ARG A 105 -6.80 21.78 -4.44
C ARG A 105 -7.90 21.96 -5.48
N GLU A 106 -8.10 23.21 -5.85
CA GLU A 106 -8.91 23.64 -7.00
C GLU A 106 -8.03 24.51 -7.89
N ASP A 107 -7.96 24.25 -9.18
CA ASP A 107 -7.17 25.01 -10.15
C ASP A 107 -5.72 25.30 -9.63
N ASP A 108 -5.04 24.26 -9.16
CA ASP A 108 -3.69 24.34 -8.55
C ASP A 108 -3.57 25.18 -7.26
N ASN A 109 -4.67 25.74 -6.77
CA ASN A 109 -4.69 26.45 -5.49
C ASN A 109 -5.13 25.51 -4.36
N THR A 110 -4.39 25.51 -3.26
CA THR A 110 -4.81 24.81 -2.05
C THR A 110 -5.96 25.58 -1.39
N ARG A 111 -7.11 24.91 -1.26
CA ARG A 111 -8.33 25.47 -0.64
C ARG A 111 -8.48 25.03 0.81
N TYR A 112 -8.12 23.78 1.08
CA TYR A 112 -8.16 23.18 2.41
C TYR A 112 -6.91 22.39 2.67
N LEU A 113 -6.50 22.31 3.92
CA LEU A 113 -5.36 21.47 4.34
C LEU A 113 -5.53 20.97 5.77
N THR A 114 -4.83 19.89 6.08
CA THR A 114 -4.66 19.42 7.45
C THR A 114 -3.68 20.32 8.18
N LEU A 115 -4.11 21.01 9.25
CA LEU A 115 -3.25 21.89 10.04
C LEU A 115 -2.20 21.06 10.82
N GLU A 116 -2.65 19.99 11.47
CA GLU A 116 -1.79 19.06 12.21
C GLU A 116 -1.93 17.67 11.63
N PRO A 117 -0.82 17.02 11.21
CA PRO A 117 -0.88 15.64 10.73
C PRO A 117 -1.51 14.71 11.76
N LEU A 118 -2.43 13.86 11.30
CA LEU A 118 -3.20 12.95 12.14
C LEU A 118 -2.43 11.65 12.39
N PRO A 119 -2.10 11.27 13.63
CA PRO A 119 -1.40 10.01 13.93
C PRO A 119 -2.16 8.79 13.43
N VAL A 120 -1.43 7.84 12.83
CA VAL A 120 -1.95 6.58 12.28
C VAL A 120 -0.93 5.45 12.45
N LEU A 121 -1.39 4.20 12.36
CA LEU A 121 -0.62 2.95 12.24
C LEU A 121 0.16 2.49 13.47
N THR A 122 0.78 3.37 14.23
CA THR A 122 1.62 3.02 15.39
C THR A 122 1.06 3.63 16.69
N ASP A 123 1.55 3.16 17.83
CA ASP A 123 1.12 3.60 19.18
C ASP A 123 -0.40 3.47 19.42
N GLY A 124 -1.03 2.43 18.84
CA GLY A 124 -2.47 2.21 18.97
C GLY A 124 -3.34 3.13 18.10
N ALA A 125 -2.74 3.94 17.23
CA ALA A 125 -3.46 4.80 16.32
C ALA A 125 -4.19 4.00 15.22
N PRO A 126 -5.34 4.49 14.71
CA PRO A 126 -6.16 3.75 13.75
C PRO A 126 -5.49 3.61 12.38
N SER A 127 -5.86 2.56 11.66
CA SER A 127 -5.50 2.35 10.25
C SER A 127 -6.71 2.29 9.32
N GLN A 128 -7.91 2.26 9.88
CA GLN A 128 -9.16 2.21 9.12
C GLN A 128 -10.19 3.18 9.69
N GLN A 129 -11.10 3.62 8.84
CA GLN A 129 -12.16 4.59 9.18
C GLN A 129 -11.58 5.88 9.80
N VAL A 130 -10.43 6.29 9.30
CA VAL A 130 -9.72 7.47 9.79
C VAL A 130 -10.44 8.72 9.31
N ARG A 131 -10.68 9.69 10.21
CA ARG A 131 -11.28 10.99 9.88
C ARG A 131 -10.21 12.05 9.85
N VAL A 132 -9.91 12.55 8.65
CA VAL A 132 -8.88 13.56 8.44
C VAL A 132 -9.53 14.94 8.36
N PRO A 133 -9.39 15.78 9.40
CA PRO A 133 -9.97 17.11 9.38
C PRO A 133 -9.18 18.05 8.46
N LEU A 134 -9.90 18.78 7.64
CA LEU A 134 -9.38 19.81 6.75
C LEU A 134 -9.90 21.18 7.15
N SER A 135 -9.00 22.14 7.23
CA SER A 135 -9.32 23.54 7.50
C SER A 135 -9.12 24.38 6.23
N PRO A 136 -9.98 25.38 5.98
CA PRO A 136 -9.83 26.27 4.85
C PRO A 136 -8.54 27.09 4.99
N VAL A 137 -7.89 27.33 3.86
CA VAL A 137 -6.74 28.23 3.78
C VAL A 137 -7.23 29.67 3.75
N SER A 138 -6.88 30.45 4.74
CA SER A 138 -7.15 31.90 4.74
C SER A 138 -6.36 32.57 3.62
N ARG A 139 -7.04 33.39 2.83
CA ARG A 139 -6.42 34.23 1.81
C ARG A 139 -5.94 35.53 2.44
#